data_81f8ccddd5b2e2ea93bb69fa2e07ddf1
#
_entry.id   81f8ccddd5b2e2ea93bb69fa2e07ddf1
#
_cell.length_a   1.000
_cell.length_b   1.000
_cell.length_c   1.000
_cell.angle_alpha   90.00
_cell.angle_beta   90.00
_cell.angle_gamma   90.00
#
_symmetry.space_group_name_H-M   'P 1'
#
loop_
_entity.id
_entity.type
_entity.pdbx_description
1 polymer ?
#
loop_
_entity_poly.entity_id
_entity_poly.type
_entity_poly.pdbx_seq_one_letter_code
_entity_poly.pdbx_strand_id
1 'polypeptide(L)'
;MVLMGIVSTILVSRIGKDATAAVGITDSVTYIILSLLTAIALGGSVLIAQAFGRRDRQKALFGASQVMNLGVLISVVCCVAMFLFAEPILAVVAYGAEPEVIALADQYLKMIALSYPALAITLSGSGILRAVGNSRSPATTNILMNILNIVISYPLIYGIEALHWNGLGMLGAGIGISAARWIGAGMILFVLTHNSSLRVPANEFLKPFSRSILKEILVIGVPASVESLMFNIGKLITQIMVAGMGTIVMAGNVVTFSVLLFVNIPGNALAMAATVLIGKRLGQNQTRTARLEMQLILWLATAALIALGIVTVPFAHQIGAIYTDDPAVIDVVVNLIYLNALMMPIWAASFVLPAAFKGAKDVKYSMWTAILSMWGCRIVLGYLLGIYAQLGIYGIWLGMFADWWLRGALYLYRMLSRRWLNVYLTSRDN
;
A
#
# COMPACT_ATOMS: atom_id res chain seq x y z
N MET A 1 -3.00 -7.78 -1.37
CA MET A 1 -1.53 -7.82 -1.35
C MET A 1 -0.99 -7.96 0.08
N VAL A 2 -1.26 -7.02 1.01
CA VAL A 2 -0.82 -7.13 2.41
C VAL A 2 -1.29 -8.42 3.08
N LEU A 3 -2.56 -8.79 2.92
CA LEU A 3 -3.10 -10.07 3.41
C LEU A 3 -2.33 -11.28 2.88
N MET A 4 -1.88 -11.23 1.63
CA MET A 4 -1.12 -12.32 1.02
C MET A 4 0.24 -12.54 1.71
N GLY A 5 0.93 -11.44 2.08
CA GLY A 5 2.15 -11.50 2.88
C GLY A 5 1.89 -12.10 4.27
N ILE A 6 0.86 -11.61 4.98
CA ILE A 6 0.50 -12.13 6.32
C ILE A 6 0.21 -13.64 6.26
N VAL A 7 -0.58 -14.08 5.30
CA VAL A 7 -0.91 -15.50 5.11
C VAL A 7 0.35 -16.33 4.83
N SER A 8 1.23 -15.84 3.95
CA SER A 8 2.49 -16.53 3.65
C SER A 8 3.39 -16.61 4.88
N THR A 9 3.47 -15.55 5.68
CA THR A 9 4.22 -15.56 6.95
C THR A 9 3.64 -16.59 7.93
N ILE A 10 2.31 -16.66 8.08
CA ILE A 10 1.65 -17.67 8.94
C ILE A 10 1.93 -19.09 8.46
N LEU A 11 1.86 -19.33 7.16
CA LEU A 11 2.17 -20.66 6.61
C LEU A 11 3.64 -21.03 6.86
N VAL A 12 4.58 -20.09 6.63
CA VAL A 12 6.01 -20.35 6.78
C VAL A 12 6.43 -20.44 8.25
N SER A 13 5.75 -19.76 9.18
CA SER A 13 6.09 -19.78 10.61
C SER A 13 6.07 -21.19 11.23
N ARG A 14 5.28 -22.11 10.66
CA ARG A 14 5.26 -23.51 11.08
C ARG A 14 6.44 -24.34 10.56
N ILE A 15 7.22 -23.85 9.60
CA ILE A 15 8.45 -24.51 9.13
C ILE A 15 9.57 -24.32 10.15
N GLY A 16 9.69 -23.10 10.72
CA GLY A 16 10.70 -22.76 11.71
C GLY A 16 10.95 -21.27 11.82
N LYS A 17 11.72 -20.89 12.85
CA LYS A 17 12.09 -19.50 13.14
C LYS A 17 12.91 -18.87 12.00
N ASP A 18 13.82 -19.64 11.41
CA ASP A 18 14.77 -19.17 10.38
C ASP A 18 14.03 -18.90 9.07
N ALA A 19 13.08 -19.75 8.70
CA ALA A 19 12.19 -19.54 7.57
C ALA A 19 11.32 -18.27 7.76
N THR A 20 10.82 -18.04 8.97
CA THR A 20 10.03 -16.81 9.28
C THR A 20 10.88 -15.56 9.19
N ALA A 21 12.12 -15.60 9.67
CA ALA A 21 13.07 -14.50 9.54
C ALA A 21 13.41 -14.21 8.06
N ALA A 22 13.64 -15.26 7.28
CA ALA A 22 13.91 -15.16 5.84
C ALA A 22 12.75 -14.51 5.06
N VAL A 23 11.48 -14.83 5.39
CA VAL A 23 10.30 -14.15 4.82
C VAL A 23 10.29 -12.67 5.17
N GLY A 24 10.53 -12.31 6.42
CA GLY A 24 10.55 -10.90 6.85
C GLY A 24 11.60 -10.06 6.11
N ILE A 25 12.80 -10.62 5.90
CA ILE A 25 13.87 -9.98 5.11
C ILE A 25 13.42 -9.79 3.65
N THR A 26 12.91 -10.84 3.03
CA THR A 26 12.45 -10.83 1.63
C THR A 26 11.26 -9.89 1.42
N ASP A 27 10.32 -9.85 2.37
CA ASP A 27 9.18 -8.94 2.32
C ASP A 27 9.62 -7.48 2.37
N SER A 28 10.67 -7.15 3.11
CA SER A 28 11.22 -5.80 3.16
C SER A 28 11.75 -5.35 1.79
N VAL A 29 12.46 -6.22 1.08
CA VAL A 29 12.94 -5.97 -0.30
C VAL A 29 11.75 -5.86 -1.28
N THR A 30 10.83 -6.82 -1.21
CA THR A 30 9.63 -6.87 -2.07
C THR A 30 8.75 -5.64 -1.88
N TYR A 31 8.70 -5.09 -0.66
CA TYR A 31 7.91 -3.89 -0.36
C TYR A 31 8.41 -2.64 -1.10
N ILE A 32 9.71 -2.49 -1.29
CA ILE A 32 10.30 -1.39 -2.08
C ILE A 32 9.81 -1.49 -3.54
N ILE A 33 9.87 -2.69 -4.11
CA ILE A 33 9.41 -2.94 -5.49
C ILE A 33 7.91 -2.72 -5.62
N LEU A 34 7.14 -3.21 -4.66
CA LEU A 34 5.68 -3.00 -4.59
C LEU A 34 5.33 -1.50 -4.55
N SER A 35 6.06 -0.71 -3.77
CA SER A 35 5.88 0.74 -3.69
C SER A 35 6.11 1.42 -5.04
N LEU A 36 7.18 1.06 -5.74
CA LEU A 36 7.51 1.58 -7.07
C LEU A 36 6.42 1.24 -8.09
N LEU A 37 6.01 -0.04 -8.17
CA LEU A 37 4.98 -0.49 -9.10
C LEU A 37 3.61 0.13 -8.80
N THR A 38 3.27 0.27 -7.52
CA THR A 38 2.02 0.93 -7.09
C THR A 38 1.98 2.40 -7.51
N ALA A 39 3.11 3.09 -7.44
CA ALA A 39 3.20 4.49 -7.85
C ALA A 39 3.01 4.67 -9.37
N ILE A 40 3.58 3.76 -10.17
CA ILE A 40 3.36 3.73 -11.63
C ILE A 40 1.87 3.47 -11.93
N ALA A 41 1.29 2.47 -11.28
CA ALA A 41 -0.13 2.14 -11.42
C ALA A 41 -1.04 3.32 -11.01
N LEU A 42 -0.67 4.07 -9.95
CA LEU A 42 -1.38 5.27 -9.51
C LEU A 42 -1.32 6.37 -10.57
N GLY A 43 -0.11 6.69 -11.07
CA GLY A 43 0.06 7.71 -12.11
C GLY A 43 -0.78 7.41 -13.36
N GLY A 44 -0.76 6.14 -13.78
CA GLY A 44 -1.57 5.67 -14.88
C GLY A 44 -3.07 5.72 -14.60
N SER A 45 -3.51 5.31 -13.42
CA SER A 45 -4.93 5.35 -13.09
C SER A 45 -5.51 6.77 -13.11
N VAL A 46 -4.75 7.76 -12.66
CA VAL A 46 -5.14 9.18 -12.72
C VAL A 46 -5.24 9.67 -14.17
N LEU A 47 -4.22 9.39 -14.99
CA LEU A 47 -4.22 9.73 -16.42
C LEU A 47 -5.44 9.15 -17.13
N ILE A 48 -5.69 7.85 -16.93
CA ILE A 48 -6.78 7.13 -17.56
C ILE A 48 -8.14 7.64 -17.04
N ALA A 49 -8.29 7.89 -15.75
CA ALA A 49 -9.54 8.43 -15.19
C ALA A 49 -9.87 9.81 -15.79
N GLN A 50 -8.87 10.68 -15.96
CA GLN A 50 -9.05 11.99 -16.60
C GLN A 50 -9.37 11.86 -18.09
N ALA A 51 -8.65 11.02 -18.85
CA ALA A 51 -8.92 10.77 -20.27
C ALA A 51 -10.32 10.15 -20.49
N PHE A 52 -10.66 9.16 -19.66
CA PHE A 52 -11.99 8.54 -19.70
C PHE A 52 -13.11 9.52 -19.33
N GLY A 53 -12.86 10.42 -18.37
CA GLY A 53 -13.76 11.52 -18.02
C GLY A 53 -14.00 12.47 -19.19
N ARG A 54 -12.97 12.81 -19.98
CA ARG A 54 -13.04 13.63 -21.20
C ARG A 54 -13.70 12.93 -22.38
N ARG A 55 -14.02 11.64 -22.25
CA ARG A 55 -14.46 10.76 -23.34
C ARG A 55 -13.39 10.57 -24.43
N ASP A 56 -12.14 10.85 -24.13
CA ASP A 56 -11.00 10.58 -25.00
C ASP A 56 -10.56 9.12 -24.84
N ARG A 57 -11.29 8.27 -25.56
CA ARG A 57 -11.05 6.83 -25.51
C ARG A 57 -9.67 6.46 -26.05
N GLN A 58 -9.18 7.17 -27.06
CA GLN A 58 -7.89 6.89 -27.66
C GLN A 58 -6.74 7.16 -26.68
N LYS A 59 -6.76 8.31 -26.01
CA LYS A 59 -5.77 8.63 -24.96
C LYS A 59 -5.88 7.67 -23.78
N ALA A 60 -7.09 7.26 -23.39
CA ALA A 60 -7.30 6.29 -22.32
C ALA A 60 -6.74 4.90 -22.66
N LEU A 61 -6.98 4.40 -23.87
CA LEU A 61 -6.43 3.12 -24.35
C LEU A 61 -4.91 3.16 -24.44
N PHE A 62 -4.37 4.20 -25.05
CA PHE A 62 -2.93 4.36 -25.19
C PHE A 62 -2.25 4.55 -23.81
N GLY A 63 -2.85 5.32 -22.91
CA GLY A 63 -2.36 5.44 -21.52
C GLY A 63 -2.39 4.10 -20.78
N ALA A 64 -3.41 3.28 -20.98
CA ALA A 64 -3.51 1.97 -20.37
C ALA A 64 -2.39 1.02 -20.83
N SER A 65 -2.09 1.00 -22.13
CA SER A 65 -0.98 0.20 -22.66
C SER A 65 0.37 0.68 -22.13
N GLN A 66 0.60 2.00 -22.10
CA GLN A 66 1.86 2.59 -21.62
C GLN A 66 2.13 2.28 -20.13
N VAL A 67 1.11 2.38 -19.29
CA VAL A 67 1.22 2.04 -17.86
C VAL A 67 1.52 0.56 -17.65
N MET A 68 0.84 -0.31 -18.39
CA MET A 68 1.06 -1.74 -18.31
C MET A 68 2.49 -2.09 -18.74
N ASN A 69 2.90 -1.60 -19.92
CA ASN A 69 4.23 -1.89 -20.49
C ASN A 69 5.34 -1.33 -19.60
N LEU A 70 5.19 -0.10 -19.08
CA LEU A 70 6.17 0.48 -18.15
C LEU A 70 6.28 -0.34 -16.87
N GLY A 71 5.14 -0.73 -16.28
CA GLY A 71 5.10 -1.56 -15.09
C GLY A 71 5.77 -2.92 -15.30
N VAL A 72 5.46 -3.59 -16.42
CA VAL A 72 6.09 -4.87 -16.79
C VAL A 72 7.58 -4.71 -17.05
N LEU A 73 7.99 -3.69 -17.81
CA LEU A 73 9.41 -3.44 -18.08
C LEU A 73 10.20 -3.25 -16.78
N ILE A 74 9.75 -2.37 -15.89
CA ILE A 74 10.41 -2.12 -14.61
C ILE A 74 10.41 -3.37 -13.74
N SER A 75 9.32 -4.14 -13.71
CA SER A 75 9.26 -5.37 -12.93
C SER A 75 10.19 -6.47 -13.45
N VAL A 76 10.38 -6.56 -14.78
CA VAL A 76 11.36 -7.48 -15.38
C VAL A 76 12.79 -7.03 -15.02
N VAL A 77 13.08 -5.74 -15.10
CA VAL A 77 14.39 -5.21 -14.66
C VAL A 77 14.63 -5.52 -13.19
N CYS A 78 13.64 -5.31 -12.32
CA CYS A 78 13.72 -5.67 -10.90
C CYS A 78 13.90 -7.19 -10.69
N CYS A 79 13.19 -8.01 -11.46
CA CYS A 79 13.33 -9.47 -11.42
C CYS A 79 14.76 -9.90 -11.75
N VAL A 80 15.29 -9.42 -12.88
CA VAL A 80 16.68 -9.70 -13.29
C VAL A 80 17.68 -9.20 -12.25
N ALA A 81 17.48 -7.99 -11.72
CA ALA A 81 18.33 -7.44 -10.66
C ALA A 81 18.33 -8.32 -9.40
N MET A 82 17.17 -8.88 -9.01
CA MET A 82 17.10 -9.81 -7.87
C MET A 82 17.81 -11.13 -8.14
N PHE A 83 17.85 -11.61 -9.38
CA PHE A 83 18.64 -12.79 -9.72
C PHE A 83 20.14 -12.53 -9.72
N LEU A 84 20.57 -11.37 -10.21
CA LEU A 84 21.99 -11.03 -10.35
C LEU A 84 22.61 -10.50 -9.04
N PHE A 85 21.83 -9.80 -8.24
CA PHE A 85 22.30 -9.06 -7.06
C PHE A 85 21.62 -9.49 -5.76
N ALA A 86 21.01 -10.69 -5.69
CA ALA A 86 20.35 -11.18 -4.49
C ALA A 86 21.33 -11.24 -3.31
N GLU A 87 22.52 -11.83 -3.49
CA GLU A 87 23.52 -11.97 -2.43
C GLU A 87 23.98 -10.63 -1.86
N PRO A 88 24.45 -9.63 -2.64
CA PRO A 88 24.85 -8.34 -2.08
C PRO A 88 23.68 -7.56 -1.47
N ILE A 89 22.46 -7.68 -2.00
CA ILE A 89 21.27 -7.04 -1.43
C ILE A 89 20.98 -7.66 -0.06
N LEU A 90 20.97 -8.98 0.04
CA LEU A 90 20.71 -9.69 1.29
C LEU A 90 21.83 -9.47 2.30
N ALA A 91 23.09 -9.37 1.90
CA ALA A 91 24.20 -9.04 2.79
C ALA A 91 24.02 -7.68 3.48
N VAL A 92 23.39 -6.72 2.81
CA VAL A 92 23.10 -5.40 3.38
C VAL A 92 21.82 -5.44 4.24
N VAL A 93 20.75 -6.04 3.73
CA VAL A 93 19.43 -6.02 4.37
C VAL A 93 19.35 -6.98 5.57
N ALA A 94 20.06 -8.10 5.48
CA ALA A 94 20.14 -9.16 6.49
C ALA A 94 21.46 -9.11 7.28
N TYR A 95 22.04 -7.92 7.44
CA TYR A 95 23.31 -7.78 8.16
C TYR A 95 23.22 -8.35 9.58
N GLY A 96 24.12 -9.29 9.90
CA GLY A 96 24.13 -10.00 11.19
C GLY A 96 23.17 -11.20 11.29
N ALA A 97 22.46 -11.57 10.22
CA ALA A 97 21.65 -12.79 10.18
C ALA A 97 22.53 -14.04 10.01
N GLU A 98 22.03 -15.18 10.50
CA GLU A 98 22.70 -16.47 10.35
C GLU A 98 22.78 -16.89 8.87
N PRO A 99 23.85 -17.58 8.43
CA PRO A 99 24.02 -17.99 7.03
C PRO A 99 22.85 -18.82 6.48
N GLU A 100 22.21 -19.62 7.33
CA GLU A 100 21.05 -20.44 6.97
C GLU A 100 19.83 -19.58 6.63
N VAL A 101 19.61 -18.52 7.39
CA VAL A 101 18.53 -17.53 7.13
C VAL A 101 18.76 -16.82 5.80
N ILE A 102 20.00 -16.45 5.51
CA ILE A 102 20.36 -15.79 4.24
C ILE A 102 20.14 -16.73 3.05
N ALA A 103 20.51 -18.01 3.17
CA ALA A 103 20.29 -19.00 2.12
C ALA A 103 18.79 -19.23 1.85
N LEU A 104 17.96 -19.32 2.90
CA LEU A 104 16.51 -19.43 2.77
C LEU A 104 15.90 -18.17 2.16
N ALA A 105 16.40 -16.99 2.54
CA ALA A 105 15.95 -15.72 1.99
C ALA A 105 16.30 -15.58 0.50
N ASP A 106 17.49 -16.02 0.07
CA ASP A 106 17.89 -16.01 -1.32
C ASP A 106 16.97 -16.88 -2.20
N GLN A 107 16.74 -18.11 -1.78
CA GLN A 107 15.83 -19.02 -2.47
C GLN A 107 14.42 -18.45 -2.60
N TYR A 108 13.90 -17.92 -1.51
CA TYR A 108 12.53 -17.36 -1.47
C TYR A 108 12.44 -16.08 -2.30
N LEU A 109 13.43 -15.19 -2.20
CA LEU A 109 13.49 -13.93 -2.96
C LEU A 109 13.50 -14.19 -4.46
N LYS A 110 14.33 -15.14 -4.93
CA LYS A 110 14.39 -15.51 -6.35
C LYS A 110 13.05 -16.07 -6.86
N MET A 111 12.37 -16.92 -6.07
CA MET A 111 11.06 -17.45 -6.43
C MET A 111 9.98 -16.36 -6.49
N ILE A 112 9.98 -15.43 -5.54
CA ILE A 112 9.04 -14.31 -5.55
C ILE A 112 9.35 -13.34 -6.70
N ALA A 113 10.63 -13.10 -7.00
CA ALA A 113 11.04 -12.21 -8.08
C ALA A 113 10.46 -12.61 -9.45
N LEU A 114 10.31 -13.91 -9.71
CA LEU A 114 9.64 -14.43 -10.91
C LEU A 114 8.17 -13.96 -11.03
N SER A 115 7.56 -13.57 -9.93
CA SER A 115 6.19 -13.06 -9.92
C SER A 115 6.09 -11.53 -10.04
N TYR A 116 7.18 -10.79 -10.08
CA TYR A 116 7.14 -9.33 -10.18
C TYR A 116 6.43 -8.83 -11.46
N PRO A 117 6.62 -9.45 -12.65
CA PRO A 117 5.85 -9.08 -13.82
C PRO A 117 4.33 -9.31 -13.64
N ALA A 118 3.96 -10.42 -13.02
CA ALA A 118 2.56 -10.70 -12.68
C ALA A 118 2.00 -9.68 -11.68
N LEU A 119 2.81 -9.27 -10.69
CA LEU A 119 2.47 -8.22 -9.73
C LEU A 119 2.26 -6.88 -10.43
N ALA A 120 3.13 -6.50 -11.38
CA ALA A 120 3.00 -5.27 -12.17
C ALA A 120 1.71 -5.27 -13.01
N ILE A 121 1.40 -6.39 -13.68
CA ILE A 121 0.17 -6.57 -14.45
C ILE A 121 -1.05 -6.42 -13.54
N THR A 122 -1.05 -7.06 -12.39
CA THR A 122 -2.17 -7.01 -11.44
C THR A 122 -2.39 -5.60 -10.89
N LEU A 123 -1.32 -4.89 -10.52
CA LEU A 123 -1.40 -3.53 -9.96
C LEU A 123 -1.84 -2.53 -11.03
N SER A 124 -1.17 -2.52 -12.19
CA SER A 124 -1.48 -1.62 -13.30
C SER A 124 -2.88 -1.88 -13.85
N GLY A 125 -3.22 -3.14 -14.12
CA GLY A 125 -4.54 -3.52 -14.63
C GLY A 125 -5.67 -3.22 -13.63
N SER A 126 -5.44 -3.45 -12.33
CA SER A 126 -6.39 -3.03 -11.28
C SER A 126 -6.56 -1.52 -11.23
N GLY A 127 -5.49 -0.75 -11.43
CA GLY A 127 -5.52 0.70 -11.53
C GLY A 127 -6.35 1.17 -12.72
N ILE A 128 -6.15 0.57 -13.90
CA ILE A 128 -6.89 0.84 -15.12
C ILE A 128 -8.39 0.53 -14.95
N LEU A 129 -8.72 -0.66 -14.41
CA LEU A 129 -10.11 -1.07 -14.18
C LEU A 129 -10.83 -0.13 -13.22
N ARG A 130 -10.18 0.27 -12.11
CA ARG A 130 -10.75 1.26 -11.19
C ARG A 130 -10.95 2.62 -11.85
N ALA A 131 -9.99 3.06 -12.66
CA ALA A 131 -10.06 4.35 -13.37
C ALA A 131 -11.29 4.47 -14.27
N VAL A 132 -11.75 3.35 -14.83
CA VAL A 132 -12.96 3.30 -15.68
C VAL A 132 -14.22 2.91 -14.91
N GLY A 133 -14.15 2.80 -13.58
CA GLY A 133 -15.29 2.55 -12.70
C GLY A 133 -15.55 1.07 -12.35
N ASN A 134 -14.69 0.15 -12.78
CA ASN A 134 -14.80 -1.27 -12.42
C ASN A 134 -13.91 -1.57 -11.19
N SER A 135 -14.47 -1.46 -10.00
CA SER A 135 -13.79 -1.84 -8.74
C SER A 135 -14.05 -3.29 -8.33
N ARG A 136 -15.08 -3.94 -8.89
CA ARG A 136 -15.46 -5.32 -8.52
C ARG A 136 -14.41 -6.32 -8.98
N SER A 137 -14.00 -6.25 -10.24
CA SER A 137 -13.03 -7.22 -10.80
C SER A 137 -11.69 -7.21 -10.06
N PRO A 138 -11.04 -6.06 -9.78
CA PRO A 138 -9.85 -6.02 -8.94
C PRO A 138 -10.07 -6.59 -7.54
N ALA A 139 -11.22 -6.30 -6.90
CA ALA A 139 -11.53 -6.82 -5.56
C ALA A 139 -11.68 -8.34 -5.58
N THR A 140 -12.47 -8.88 -6.51
CA THR A 140 -12.66 -10.34 -6.67
C THR A 140 -11.34 -11.04 -6.98
N THR A 141 -10.53 -10.49 -7.90
CA THR A 141 -9.21 -11.05 -8.22
C THR A 141 -8.31 -11.08 -6.97
N ASN A 142 -8.27 -10.01 -6.18
CA ASN A 142 -7.47 -10.00 -4.95
C ASN A 142 -7.93 -11.04 -3.93
N ILE A 143 -9.23 -11.25 -3.76
CA ILE A 143 -9.77 -12.30 -2.87
C ILE A 143 -9.37 -13.68 -3.38
N LEU A 144 -9.59 -13.96 -4.67
CA LEU A 144 -9.24 -15.24 -5.28
C LEU A 144 -7.73 -15.51 -5.23
N MET A 145 -6.88 -14.50 -5.45
CA MET A 145 -5.44 -14.63 -5.29
C MET A 145 -5.04 -15.04 -3.87
N ASN A 146 -5.68 -14.49 -2.83
CA ASN A 146 -5.41 -14.89 -1.45
C ASN A 146 -5.84 -16.32 -1.17
N ILE A 147 -7.02 -16.72 -1.66
CA ILE A 147 -7.50 -18.11 -1.54
C ILE A 147 -6.57 -19.07 -2.28
N LEU A 148 -6.23 -18.76 -3.53
CA LEU A 148 -5.31 -19.56 -4.34
C LEU A 148 -3.92 -19.66 -3.71
N ASN A 149 -3.43 -18.57 -3.12
CA ASN A 149 -2.16 -18.61 -2.39
C ASN A 149 -2.20 -19.64 -1.25
N ILE A 150 -3.27 -19.69 -0.46
CA ILE A 150 -3.42 -20.68 0.60
C ILE A 150 -3.50 -22.10 0.01
N VAL A 151 -4.40 -22.31 -0.94
CA VAL A 151 -4.68 -23.61 -1.55
C VAL A 151 -3.46 -24.21 -2.25
N ILE A 152 -2.65 -23.36 -2.91
CA ILE A 152 -1.46 -23.80 -3.64
C ILE A 152 -0.26 -23.91 -2.70
N SER A 153 -0.05 -22.93 -1.82
CA SER A 153 1.13 -22.90 -0.94
C SER A 153 1.08 -24.01 0.11
N TYR A 154 -0.10 -24.29 0.69
CA TYR A 154 -0.20 -25.29 1.77
C TYR A 154 0.35 -26.67 1.36
N PRO A 155 -0.13 -27.33 0.28
CA PRO A 155 0.42 -28.61 -0.14
C PRO A 155 1.86 -28.51 -0.63
N LEU A 156 2.27 -27.39 -1.26
CA LEU A 156 3.65 -27.19 -1.71
C LEU A 156 4.63 -27.04 -0.54
N ILE A 157 4.21 -26.47 0.56
CA ILE A 157 5.05 -26.30 1.76
C ILE A 157 5.17 -27.59 2.52
N TYR A 158 4.05 -28.21 2.85
CA TYR A 158 4.00 -29.34 3.80
C TYR A 158 3.98 -30.72 3.16
N GLY A 159 3.73 -30.78 1.84
CA GLY A 159 3.53 -32.03 1.14
C GLY A 159 2.09 -32.54 1.21
N ILE A 160 1.88 -33.71 0.65
CA ILE A 160 0.61 -34.41 0.64
C ILE A 160 0.87 -35.89 1.07
N GLU A 161 0.49 -36.23 2.28
CA GLU A 161 0.71 -37.58 2.84
C GLU A 161 0.12 -38.68 1.95
N ALA A 162 -1.07 -38.44 1.37
CA ALA A 162 -1.73 -39.37 0.47
C ALA A 162 -0.93 -39.68 -0.81
N LEU A 163 0.00 -38.80 -1.21
CA LEU A 163 0.87 -38.95 -2.38
C LEU A 163 2.31 -39.32 -1.99
N HIS A 164 2.61 -39.56 -0.71
CA HIS A 164 3.97 -39.75 -0.18
C HIS A 164 4.96 -38.66 -0.58
N TRP A 165 4.47 -37.42 -0.67
CA TRP A 165 5.28 -36.25 -1.07
C TRP A 165 5.56 -35.36 0.14
N ASN A 166 6.86 -35.14 0.42
CA ASN A 166 7.32 -34.47 1.63
C ASN A 166 7.28 -32.90 1.54
N GLY A 167 6.73 -32.34 0.45
CA GLY A 167 6.72 -30.89 0.26
C GLY A 167 8.08 -30.27 -0.05
N LEU A 168 8.07 -28.97 -0.37
CA LEU A 168 9.25 -28.20 -0.78
C LEU A 168 9.64 -27.15 0.27
N GLY A 169 8.95 -27.09 1.42
CA GLY A 169 9.23 -26.10 2.46
C GLY A 169 9.18 -24.67 1.95
N MET A 170 10.27 -23.92 2.14
CA MET A 170 10.38 -22.52 1.77
C MET A 170 10.24 -22.27 0.26
N LEU A 171 10.78 -23.16 -0.59
CA LEU A 171 10.57 -23.11 -2.03
C LEU A 171 9.10 -23.24 -2.40
N GLY A 172 8.38 -24.13 -1.72
CA GLY A 172 6.92 -24.32 -1.90
C GLY A 172 6.13 -23.05 -1.62
N ALA A 173 6.52 -22.28 -0.58
CA ALA A 173 5.92 -21.00 -0.28
C ALA A 173 6.15 -19.96 -1.41
N GLY A 174 7.37 -19.86 -1.92
CA GLY A 174 7.72 -18.98 -3.02
C GLY A 174 7.00 -19.32 -4.33
N ILE A 175 6.91 -20.59 -4.68
CA ILE A 175 6.20 -21.07 -5.87
C ILE A 175 4.69 -20.80 -5.73
N GLY A 176 4.10 -21.08 -4.56
CA GLY A 176 2.67 -20.88 -4.32
C GLY A 176 2.23 -19.42 -4.46
N ILE A 177 2.97 -18.50 -3.85
CA ILE A 177 2.67 -17.07 -3.98
C ILE A 177 2.87 -16.58 -5.43
N SER A 178 3.89 -17.08 -6.13
CA SER A 178 4.17 -16.74 -7.52
C SER A 178 3.08 -17.26 -8.45
N ALA A 179 2.65 -18.50 -8.29
CA ALA A 179 1.55 -19.10 -9.06
C ALA A 179 0.24 -18.32 -8.86
N ALA A 180 -0.11 -18.00 -7.61
CA ALA A 180 -1.30 -17.21 -7.31
C ALA A 180 -1.26 -15.82 -7.97
N ARG A 181 -0.09 -15.15 -7.99
CA ARG A 181 0.09 -13.85 -8.66
C ARG A 181 -0.06 -13.96 -10.18
N TRP A 182 0.49 -14.99 -10.81
CA TRP A 182 0.35 -15.21 -12.26
C TRP A 182 -1.09 -15.52 -12.66
N ILE A 183 -1.81 -16.34 -11.88
CA ILE A 183 -3.24 -16.58 -12.11
C ILE A 183 -4.02 -15.26 -11.97
N GLY A 184 -3.76 -14.48 -10.93
CA GLY A 184 -4.38 -13.17 -10.75
C GLY A 184 -4.08 -12.19 -11.89
N ALA A 185 -2.85 -12.18 -12.40
CA ALA A 185 -2.47 -11.38 -13.57
C ALA A 185 -3.26 -11.81 -14.82
N GLY A 186 -3.40 -13.11 -15.05
CA GLY A 186 -4.22 -13.65 -16.13
C GLY A 186 -5.69 -13.23 -16.02
N MET A 187 -6.26 -13.29 -14.80
CA MET A 187 -7.64 -12.84 -14.56
C MET A 187 -7.82 -11.35 -14.85
N ILE A 188 -6.90 -10.50 -14.40
CA ILE A 188 -6.96 -9.04 -14.66
C ILE A 188 -6.83 -8.76 -16.16
N LEU A 189 -5.90 -9.41 -16.86
CA LEU A 189 -5.74 -9.27 -18.31
C LEU A 189 -7.00 -9.71 -19.05
N PHE A 190 -7.58 -10.84 -18.67
CA PHE A 190 -8.83 -11.32 -19.26
C PHE A 190 -9.97 -10.31 -19.13
N VAL A 191 -10.16 -9.78 -17.91
CA VAL A 191 -11.20 -8.75 -17.68
C VAL A 191 -10.90 -7.48 -18.48
N LEU A 192 -9.63 -7.05 -18.54
CA LEU A 192 -9.24 -5.83 -19.21
C LEU A 192 -9.44 -5.91 -20.73
N THR A 193 -9.20 -7.07 -21.32
CA THR A 193 -9.32 -7.28 -22.77
C THR A 193 -10.76 -7.60 -23.23
N HIS A 194 -11.54 -8.30 -22.41
CA HIS A 194 -12.85 -8.81 -22.81
C HIS A 194 -14.03 -8.17 -22.10
N ASN A 195 -13.91 -7.87 -20.81
CA ASN A 195 -15.06 -7.52 -19.97
C ASN A 195 -14.89 -6.18 -19.22
N SER A 196 -14.36 -5.18 -19.90
CA SER A 196 -14.18 -3.83 -19.37
C SER A 196 -14.88 -2.80 -20.23
N SER A 197 -15.33 -1.69 -19.66
CA SER A 197 -15.84 -0.52 -20.39
C SER A 197 -14.76 0.12 -21.29
N LEU A 198 -13.49 -0.05 -20.91
CA LEU A 198 -12.33 0.27 -21.75
C LEU A 198 -11.65 -1.04 -22.17
N ARG A 199 -12.21 -1.72 -23.15
CA ARG A 199 -11.56 -2.92 -23.70
C ARG A 199 -10.23 -2.52 -24.33
N VAL A 200 -9.14 -3.04 -23.79
CA VAL A 200 -7.78 -2.79 -24.30
C VAL A 200 -7.40 -3.99 -25.16
N PRO A 201 -7.41 -3.86 -26.50
CA PRO A 201 -7.05 -4.97 -27.37
C PRO A 201 -5.56 -5.28 -27.26
N ALA A 202 -5.17 -6.54 -27.49
CA ALA A 202 -3.79 -7.00 -27.32
C ALA A 202 -2.77 -6.23 -28.17
N ASN A 203 -3.16 -5.76 -29.35
CA ASN A 203 -2.31 -4.94 -30.22
C ASN A 203 -1.93 -3.58 -29.61
N GLU A 204 -2.72 -3.04 -28.68
CA GLU A 204 -2.37 -1.80 -28.00
C GLU A 204 -1.09 -1.96 -27.14
N PHE A 205 -0.85 -3.15 -26.59
CA PHE A 205 0.34 -3.42 -25.79
C PHE A 205 1.62 -3.52 -26.64
N LEU A 206 1.50 -3.66 -27.94
CA LEU A 206 2.65 -3.68 -28.87
C LEU A 206 3.08 -2.28 -29.33
N LYS A 207 2.33 -1.24 -28.97
CA LYS A 207 2.66 0.13 -29.35
C LYS A 207 3.93 0.62 -28.64
N PRO A 208 4.77 1.40 -29.34
CA PRO A 208 6.00 1.93 -28.77
C PRO A 208 5.73 2.90 -27.62
N PHE A 209 6.73 3.07 -26.76
CA PHE A 209 6.66 4.03 -25.66
C PHE A 209 6.54 5.47 -26.15
N SER A 210 5.59 6.20 -25.56
CA SER A 210 5.43 7.64 -25.79
C SER A 210 6.04 8.43 -24.64
N ARG A 211 7.08 9.21 -24.95
CA ARG A 211 7.74 10.07 -23.95
C ARG A 211 6.76 11.03 -23.25
N SER A 212 5.77 11.55 -23.98
CA SER A 212 4.77 12.45 -23.43
C SER A 212 3.90 11.76 -22.38
N ILE A 213 3.35 10.58 -22.71
CA ILE A 213 2.50 9.82 -21.78
C ILE A 213 3.29 9.32 -20.59
N LEU A 214 4.51 8.81 -20.82
CA LEU A 214 5.39 8.39 -19.72
C LEU A 214 5.69 9.54 -18.76
N LYS A 215 5.96 10.74 -19.28
CA LYS A 215 6.17 11.93 -18.46
C LYS A 215 4.93 12.25 -17.62
N GLU A 216 3.72 12.18 -18.20
CA GLU A 216 2.48 12.40 -17.44
C GLU A 216 2.30 11.37 -16.31
N ILE A 217 2.63 10.09 -16.55
CA ILE A 217 2.57 9.02 -15.54
C ILE A 217 3.59 9.27 -14.43
N LEU A 218 4.84 9.57 -14.79
CA LEU A 218 5.95 9.72 -13.84
C LEU A 218 5.85 11.00 -13.00
N VAL A 219 5.29 12.09 -13.55
CA VAL A 219 5.04 13.34 -12.79
C VAL A 219 4.11 13.09 -11.59
N ILE A 220 3.22 12.10 -11.68
CA ILE A 220 2.37 11.68 -10.56
C ILE A 220 3.02 10.55 -9.77
N GLY A 221 3.54 9.55 -10.46
CA GLY A 221 4.08 8.33 -9.86
C GLY A 221 5.32 8.58 -9.00
N VAL A 222 6.30 9.34 -9.51
CA VAL A 222 7.56 9.58 -8.78
C VAL A 222 7.34 10.28 -7.44
N PRO A 223 6.62 11.42 -7.35
CA PRO A 223 6.36 12.03 -6.05
C PRO A 223 5.56 11.13 -5.11
N ALA A 224 4.60 10.35 -5.64
CA ALA A 224 3.84 9.40 -4.82
C ALA A 224 4.71 8.24 -4.28
N SER A 225 5.70 7.79 -5.07
CA SER A 225 6.70 6.81 -4.64
C SER A 225 7.57 7.36 -3.52
N VAL A 226 8.11 8.57 -3.71
CA VAL A 226 8.95 9.24 -2.71
C VAL A 226 8.17 9.44 -1.40
N GLU A 227 6.92 9.92 -1.48
CA GLU A 227 6.02 10.05 -0.32
C GLU A 227 5.89 8.70 0.43
N SER A 228 5.61 7.63 -0.31
CA SER A 228 5.43 6.28 0.25
C SER A 228 6.70 5.74 0.90
N LEU A 229 7.86 5.90 0.24
CA LEU A 229 9.16 5.47 0.78
C LEU A 229 9.51 6.25 2.04
N MET A 230 9.40 7.57 2.03
CA MET A 230 9.68 8.41 3.20
C MET A 230 8.76 8.08 4.38
N PHE A 231 7.48 7.78 4.09
CA PHE A 231 6.53 7.35 5.11
C PHE A 231 6.94 6.01 5.74
N ASN A 232 7.41 5.05 4.95
CA ASN A 232 7.83 3.75 5.49
C ASN A 232 9.15 3.83 6.25
N ILE A 233 10.11 4.64 5.80
CA ILE A 233 11.33 4.91 6.56
C ILE A 233 10.98 5.54 7.91
N GLY A 234 10.09 6.53 7.93
CA GLY A 234 9.65 7.14 9.17
C GLY A 234 8.93 6.18 10.11
N LYS A 235 8.12 5.26 9.59
CA LYS A 235 7.52 4.17 10.39
C LYS A 235 8.59 3.26 11.00
N LEU A 236 9.61 2.90 10.23
CA LEU A 236 10.71 2.06 10.70
C LEU A 236 11.46 2.75 11.85
N ILE A 237 11.81 4.02 11.69
CA ILE A 237 12.47 4.81 12.75
C ILE A 237 11.59 4.84 14.01
N THR A 238 10.28 5.11 13.87
CA THR A 238 9.34 5.10 14.98
C THR A 238 9.33 3.73 15.69
N GLN A 239 9.37 2.63 14.92
CA GLN A 239 9.37 1.29 15.47
C GLN A 239 10.68 0.96 16.22
N ILE A 240 11.82 1.45 15.73
CA ILE A 240 13.12 1.33 16.43
C ILE A 240 13.07 2.08 17.78
N MET A 241 12.47 3.29 17.81
CA MET A 241 12.28 4.03 19.06
C MET A 241 11.45 3.25 20.06
N VAL A 242 10.34 2.62 19.62
CA VAL A 242 9.47 1.80 20.47
C VAL A 242 10.18 0.53 20.95
N ALA A 243 10.99 -0.11 20.11
CA ALA A 243 11.73 -1.31 20.48
C ALA A 243 12.69 -1.08 21.64
N GLY A 244 13.27 0.13 21.75
CA GLY A 244 14.10 0.54 22.88
C GLY A 244 13.35 0.72 24.21
N MET A 245 12.01 0.66 24.23
CA MET A 245 11.18 0.84 25.44
C MET A 245 10.80 -0.47 26.15
N GLY A 246 11.24 -1.59 25.64
CA GLY A 246 11.00 -2.91 26.22
C GLY A 246 9.93 -3.73 25.49
N THR A 247 9.92 -5.03 25.81
CA THR A 247 9.12 -6.03 25.07
C THR A 247 7.62 -5.87 25.25
N ILE A 248 7.15 -5.48 26.44
CA ILE A 248 5.73 -5.25 26.74
C ILE A 248 5.18 -4.12 25.87
N VAL A 249 5.89 -2.99 25.83
CA VAL A 249 5.50 -1.81 25.05
C VAL A 249 5.52 -2.11 23.55
N MET A 250 6.56 -2.82 23.11
CA MET A 250 6.67 -3.23 21.70
C MET A 250 5.53 -4.16 21.29
N ALA A 251 5.21 -5.17 22.13
CA ALA A 251 4.09 -6.09 21.87
C ALA A 251 2.76 -5.34 21.79
N GLY A 252 2.46 -4.48 22.77
CA GLY A 252 1.24 -3.67 22.78
C GLY A 252 1.13 -2.76 21.56
N ASN A 253 2.23 -2.16 21.12
CA ASN A 253 2.28 -1.33 19.93
C ASN A 253 1.97 -2.14 18.64
N VAL A 254 2.56 -3.32 18.48
CA VAL A 254 2.33 -4.21 17.33
C VAL A 254 0.88 -4.67 17.29
N VAL A 255 0.32 -5.11 18.42
CA VAL A 255 -1.10 -5.50 18.52
C VAL A 255 -2.00 -4.33 18.13
N THR A 256 -1.76 -3.14 18.68
CA THR A 256 -2.56 -1.96 18.37
C THR A 256 -2.51 -1.63 16.87
N PHE A 257 -1.33 -1.62 16.24
CA PHE A 257 -1.23 -1.39 14.80
C PHE A 257 -1.97 -2.45 13.97
N SER A 258 -2.01 -3.71 14.42
CA SER A 258 -2.78 -4.76 13.76
C SER A 258 -4.28 -4.45 13.80
N VAL A 259 -4.79 -3.99 14.92
CA VAL A 259 -6.19 -3.53 15.07
C VAL A 259 -6.48 -2.33 14.15
N LEU A 260 -5.56 -1.36 14.11
CA LEU A 260 -5.72 -0.16 13.29
C LEU A 260 -5.75 -0.45 11.79
N LEU A 261 -5.10 -1.51 11.31
CA LEU A 261 -5.23 -1.95 9.91
C LEU A 261 -6.69 -2.21 9.55
N PHE A 262 -7.46 -2.86 10.44
CA PHE A 262 -8.89 -3.13 10.21
C PHE A 262 -9.74 -1.86 10.35
N VAL A 263 -9.50 -1.05 11.38
CA VAL A 263 -10.23 0.20 11.61
C VAL A 263 -10.08 1.17 10.44
N ASN A 264 -8.91 1.20 9.80
CA ASN A 264 -8.61 2.12 8.70
C ASN A 264 -9.06 1.61 7.31
N ILE A 265 -9.64 0.40 7.19
CA ILE A 265 -10.09 -0.15 5.89
C ILE A 265 -11.06 0.80 5.16
N PRO A 266 -12.13 1.33 5.78
CA PRO A 266 -13.06 2.22 5.07
C PRO A 266 -12.37 3.51 4.60
N GLY A 267 -11.50 4.09 5.42
CA GLY A 267 -10.74 5.28 5.06
C GLY A 267 -9.84 5.05 3.85
N ASN A 268 -9.11 3.94 3.82
CA ASN A 268 -8.28 3.56 2.69
C ASN A 268 -9.08 3.29 1.41
N ALA A 269 -10.25 2.64 1.53
CA ALA A 269 -11.13 2.39 0.40
C ALA A 269 -11.67 3.71 -0.21
N LEU A 270 -12.09 4.63 0.65
CA LEU A 270 -12.55 5.96 0.23
C LEU A 270 -11.43 6.82 -0.35
N ALA A 271 -10.20 6.71 0.17
CA ALA A 271 -9.02 7.36 -0.42
C ALA A 271 -8.75 6.87 -1.87
N MET A 272 -8.83 5.56 -2.09
CA MET A 272 -8.69 5.00 -3.45
C MET A 272 -9.81 5.48 -4.38
N ALA A 273 -11.06 5.53 -3.88
CA ALA A 273 -12.19 6.05 -4.65
C ALA A 273 -12.03 7.55 -4.96
N ALA A 274 -11.54 8.35 -4.00
CA ALA A 274 -11.31 9.77 -4.17
C ALA A 274 -10.36 10.06 -5.35
N THR A 275 -9.23 9.35 -5.44
CA THR A 275 -8.27 9.53 -6.54
C THR A 275 -8.93 9.38 -7.91
N VAL A 276 -9.75 8.35 -8.08
CA VAL A 276 -10.40 8.05 -9.37
C VAL A 276 -11.56 9.00 -9.66
N LEU A 277 -12.44 9.22 -8.68
CA LEU A 277 -13.63 10.07 -8.87
C LEU A 277 -13.23 11.51 -9.17
N ILE A 278 -12.30 12.08 -8.38
CA ILE A 278 -11.83 13.44 -8.61
C ILE A 278 -11.14 13.55 -9.97
N GLY A 279 -10.27 12.60 -10.33
CA GLY A 279 -9.64 12.57 -11.64
C GLY A 279 -10.66 12.53 -12.79
N LYS A 280 -11.69 11.69 -12.69
CA LYS A 280 -12.76 11.57 -13.68
C LYS A 280 -13.58 12.86 -13.79
N ARG A 281 -14.00 13.47 -12.67
CA ARG A 281 -14.79 14.71 -12.68
C ARG A 281 -14.02 15.89 -13.26
N LEU A 282 -12.74 15.99 -12.93
CA LEU A 282 -11.88 16.99 -13.53
C LEU A 282 -11.72 16.77 -15.05
N GLY A 283 -11.56 15.50 -15.46
CA GLY A 283 -11.61 15.15 -16.88
C GLY A 283 -12.88 15.61 -17.59
N GLN A 284 -14.03 15.53 -16.93
CA GLN A 284 -15.33 16.02 -17.43
C GLN A 284 -15.49 17.55 -17.38
N ASN A 285 -14.48 18.30 -16.96
CA ASN A 285 -14.55 19.74 -16.66
C ASN A 285 -15.56 20.13 -15.56
N GLN A 286 -15.97 19.17 -14.72
CA GLN A 286 -16.94 19.36 -13.64
C GLN A 286 -16.25 19.73 -12.33
N THR A 287 -15.57 20.88 -12.29
CA THR A 287 -14.76 21.32 -11.15
C THR A 287 -15.59 21.51 -9.87
N ARG A 288 -16.84 22.01 -9.99
CA ARG A 288 -17.76 22.16 -8.86
C ARG A 288 -18.16 20.79 -8.28
N THR A 289 -18.50 19.86 -9.14
CA THR A 289 -18.86 18.48 -8.73
C THR A 289 -17.69 17.77 -8.09
N ALA A 290 -16.47 17.91 -8.66
CA ALA A 290 -15.25 17.35 -8.09
C ALA A 290 -15.03 17.83 -6.64
N ARG A 291 -15.25 19.13 -6.38
CA ARG A 291 -15.13 19.70 -5.04
C ARG A 291 -16.19 19.13 -4.07
N LEU A 292 -17.45 19.05 -4.50
CA LEU A 292 -18.52 18.50 -3.67
C LEU A 292 -18.31 17.02 -3.36
N GLU A 293 -17.86 16.24 -4.35
CA GLU A 293 -17.52 14.83 -4.15
C GLU A 293 -16.31 14.67 -3.20
N MET A 294 -15.29 15.53 -3.31
CA MET A 294 -14.17 15.52 -2.36
C MET A 294 -14.64 15.77 -0.93
N GLN A 295 -15.53 16.76 -0.72
CA GLN A 295 -16.10 17.06 0.59
C GLN A 295 -16.96 15.88 1.10
N LEU A 296 -17.81 15.31 0.24
CA LEU A 296 -18.64 14.18 0.60
C LEU A 296 -17.82 12.96 1.01
N ILE A 297 -16.77 12.63 0.24
CA ILE A 297 -15.88 11.51 0.55
C ILE A 297 -15.17 11.75 1.88
N LEU A 298 -14.71 12.98 2.12
CA LEU A 298 -14.09 13.34 3.39
C LEU A 298 -15.05 13.13 4.57
N TRP A 299 -16.30 13.60 4.47
CA TRP A 299 -17.32 13.43 5.49
C TRP A 299 -17.67 11.96 5.72
N LEU A 300 -17.85 11.19 4.65
CA LEU A 300 -18.14 9.75 4.75
C LEU A 300 -16.98 9.00 5.42
N ALA A 301 -15.73 9.32 5.06
CA ALA A 301 -14.56 8.72 5.68
C ALA A 301 -14.46 9.08 7.16
N THR A 302 -14.63 10.35 7.49
CA THR A 302 -14.61 10.83 8.88
C THR A 302 -15.71 10.16 9.71
N ALA A 303 -16.94 10.12 9.21
CA ALA A 303 -18.05 9.49 9.90
C ALA A 303 -17.83 7.98 10.11
N ALA A 304 -17.35 7.26 9.09
CA ALA A 304 -17.06 5.84 9.19
C ALA A 304 -15.94 5.55 10.21
N LEU A 305 -14.87 6.35 10.22
CA LEU A 305 -13.76 6.18 11.16
C LEU A 305 -14.15 6.53 12.60
N ILE A 306 -14.94 7.60 12.80
CA ILE A 306 -15.48 7.93 14.13
C ILE A 306 -16.37 6.80 14.63
N ALA A 307 -17.29 6.30 13.80
CA ALA A 307 -18.17 5.20 14.17
C ALA A 307 -17.38 3.94 14.58
N LEU A 308 -16.36 3.57 13.81
CA LEU A 308 -15.48 2.45 14.15
C LEU A 308 -14.65 2.73 15.41
N GLY A 309 -14.16 3.96 15.59
CA GLY A 309 -13.49 4.38 16.82
C GLY A 309 -14.40 4.21 18.05
N ILE A 310 -15.63 4.67 17.97
CA ILE A 310 -16.62 4.51 19.04
C ILE A 310 -16.91 3.04 19.34
N VAL A 311 -17.05 2.22 18.29
CA VAL A 311 -17.31 0.78 18.45
C VAL A 311 -16.09 0.04 19.05
N THR A 312 -14.86 0.41 18.71
CA THR A 312 -13.67 -0.27 19.23
C THR A 312 -13.35 0.05 20.69
N VAL A 313 -13.76 1.22 21.20
CA VAL A 313 -13.49 1.66 22.57
C VAL A 313 -14.05 0.68 23.63
N PRO A 314 -15.35 0.30 23.64
CA PRO A 314 -15.88 -0.62 24.66
C PRO A 314 -15.30 -2.04 24.58
N PHE A 315 -14.79 -2.44 23.40
CA PHE A 315 -14.20 -3.76 23.17
C PHE A 315 -12.67 -3.76 23.26
N ALA A 316 -12.02 -2.66 23.63
CA ALA A 316 -10.57 -2.53 23.61
C ALA A 316 -9.87 -3.61 24.44
N HIS A 317 -10.38 -3.92 25.63
CA HIS A 317 -9.84 -4.96 26.50
C HIS A 317 -10.00 -6.36 25.87
N GLN A 318 -11.19 -6.70 25.36
CA GLN A 318 -11.45 -7.98 24.70
C GLN A 318 -10.58 -8.15 23.45
N ILE A 319 -10.41 -7.06 22.68
CA ILE A 319 -9.53 -7.04 21.51
C ILE A 319 -8.09 -7.34 21.93
N GLY A 320 -7.57 -6.70 23.00
CA GLY A 320 -6.25 -7.01 23.53
C GLY A 320 -6.12 -8.46 23.96
N ALA A 321 -7.12 -9.00 24.68
CA ALA A 321 -7.15 -10.38 25.17
C ALA A 321 -7.21 -11.46 24.05
N ILE A 322 -7.64 -11.12 22.82
CA ILE A 322 -7.53 -12.04 21.68
C ILE A 322 -6.07 -12.30 21.29
N TYR A 323 -5.19 -11.34 21.49
CA TYR A 323 -3.78 -11.42 21.06
C TYR A 323 -2.82 -11.91 22.14
N THR A 324 -3.14 -11.68 23.41
CA THR A 324 -2.25 -12.02 24.53
C THR A 324 -3.02 -12.16 25.84
N ASP A 325 -2.49 -13.00 26.72
CA ASP A 325 -2.99 -13.17 28.10
C ASP A 325 -2.24 -12.27 29.11
N ASP A 326 -1.19 -11.54 28.67
CA ASP A 326 -0.41 -10.67 29.55
C ASP A 326 -1.16 -9.35 29.84
N PRO A 327 -1.59 -9.13 31.10
CA PRO A 327 -2.34 -7.92 31.47
C PRO A 327 -1.60 -6.62 31.16
N ALA A 328 -0.27 -6.61 31.31
CA ALA A 328 0.52 -5.40 31.07
C ALA A 328 0.53 -5.01 29.59
N VAL A 329 0.55 -5.98 28.68
CA VAL A 329 0.42 -5.74 27.24
C VAL A 329 -0.99 -5.29 26.89
N ILE A 330 -2.03 -5.90 27.47
CA ILE A 330 -3.43 -5.53 27.28
C ILE A 330 -3.67 -4.07 27.69
N ASP A 331 -3.12 -3.64 28.83
CA ASP A 331 -3.25 -2.25 29.30
C ASP A 331 -2.64 -1.25 28.30
N VAL A 332 -1.49 -1.56 27.72
CA VAL A 332 -0.89 -0.73 26.68
C VAL A 332 -1.82 -0.66 25.46
N VAL A 333 -2.34 -1.79 25.01
CA VAL A 333 -3.25 -1.86 23.86
C VAL A 333 -4.51 -1.04 24.08
N VAL A 334 -5.16 -1.17 25.24
CA VAL A 334 -6.38 -0.46 25.61
C VAL A 334 -6.14 1.06 25.58
N ASN A 335 -5.09 1.52 26.23
CA ASN A 335 -4.77 2.94 26.28
C ASN A 335 -4.46 3.51 24.89
N LEU A 336 -3.72 2.78 24.06
CA LEU A 336 -3.43 3.20 22.69
C LEU A 336 -4.68 3.20 21.79
N ILE A 337 -5.61 2.26 21.95
CA ILE A 337 -6.90 2.25 21.26
C ILE A 337 -7.73 3.48 21.64
N TYR A 338 -7.79 3.85 22.93
CA TYR A 338 -8.52 5.03 23.39
C TYR A 338 -7.94 6.33 22.81
N LEU A 339 -6.62 6.49 22.88
CA LEU A 339 -5.93 7.63 22.27
C LEU A 339 -6.18 7.71 20.75
N ASN A 340 -6.12 6.57 20.08
CA ASN A 340 -6.36 6.52 18.63
C ASN A 340 -7.80 6.87 18.27
N ALA A 341 -8.80 6.36 19.02
CA ALA A 341 -10.22 6.66 18.78
C ALA A 341 -10.50 8.17 18.86
N LEU A 342 -9.86 8.87 19.80
CA LEU A 342 -9.94 10.32 19.93
C LEU A 342 -9.38 11.07 18.70
N MET A 343 -8.39 10.48 18.01
CA MET A 343 -7.71 11.08 16.88
C MET A 343 -8.29 10.68 15.51
N MET A 344 -9.28 9.76 15.48
CA MET A 344 -9.94 9.33 14.22
C MET A 344 -10.52 10.47 13.38
N PRO A 345 -11.10 11.54 13.94
CA PRO A 345 -11.67 12.62 13.13
C PRO A 345 -10.70 13.26 12.15
N ILE A 346 -9.44 13.44 12.54
CA ILE A 346 -8.42 14.08 11.68
C ILE A 346 -7.78 13.09 10.69
N TRP A 347 -7.86 11.78 10.95
CA TRP A 347 -7.25 10.78 10.11
C TRP A 347 -7.73 10.85 8.66
N ALA A 348 -9.03 11.04 8.44
CA ALA A 348 -9.60 11.16 7.10
C ALA A 348 -9.00 12.35 6.33
N ALA A 349 -8.88 13.52 6.96
CA ALA A 349 -8.25 14.68 6.33
C ALA A 349 -6.78 14.40 5.97
N SER A 350 -6.06 13.67 6.81
CA SER A 350 -4.63 13.37 6.65
C SER A 350 -4.32 12.34 5.57
N PHE A 351 -5.25 11.40 5.29
CA PHE A 351 -4.98 10.28 4.39
C PHE A 351 -5.91 10.21 3.17
N VAL A 352 -7.13 10.74 3.26
CA VAL A 352 -8.09 10.73 2.13
C VAL A 352 -7.88 11.95 1.22
N LEU A 353 -7.65 13.15 1.77
CA LEU A 353 -7.44 14.35 0.95
C LEU A 353 -6.22 14.26 0.04
N PRO A 354 -5.02 13.79 0.48
CA PRO A 354 -3.88 13.64 -0.44
C PRO A 354 -4.18 12.69 -1.59
N ALA A 355 -5.00 11.65 -1.39
CA ALA A 355 -5.44 10.77 -2.46
C ALA A 355 -6.31 11.51 -3.49
N ALA A 356 -7.22 12.39 -3.04
CA ALA A 356 -7.99 13.26 -3.91
C ALA A 356 -7.11 14.25 -4.69
N PHE A 357 -6.10 14.85 -4.04
CA PHE A 357 -5.14 15.73 -4.70
C PHE A 357 -4.28 15.01 -5.76
N LYS A 358 -3.94 13.74 -5.53
CA LYS A 358 -3.28 12.91 -6.55
C LYS A 358 -4.16 12.79 -7.79
N GLY A 359 -5.49 12.62 -7.63
CA GLY A 359 -6.46 12.65 -8.72
C GLY A 359 -6.48 13.98 -9.51
N ALA A 360 -6.16 15.09 -8.84
CA ALA A 360 -6.03 16.42 -9.43
C ALA A 360 -4.61 16.78 -9.93
N LYS A 361 -3.66 15.82 -9.93
CA LYS A 361 -2.23 16.02 -10.25
C LYS A 361 -1.46 16.92 -9.27
N ASP A 362 -2.04 17.29 -8.14
CA ASP A 362 -1.37 18.10 -7.09
C ASP A 362 -0.58 17.21 -6.12
N VAL A 363 0.29 16.36 -6.69
CA VAL A 363 1.03 15.31 -5.96
C VAL A 363 2.22 15.89 -5.20
N LYS A 364 2.86 16.90 -5.74
CA LYS A 364 4.05 17.53 -5.12
C LYS A 364 3.71 18.15 -3.76
N TYR A 365 2.55 18.82 -3.66
CA TYR A 365 2.09 19.38 -2.40
C TYR A 365 1.82 18.27 -1.37
N SER A 366 1.13 17.18 -1.78
CA SER A 366 0.91 16.04 -0.91
C SER A 366 2.22 15.44 -0.40
N MET A 367 3.18 15.23 -1.29
CA MET A 367 4.48 14.66 -0.96
C MET A 367 5.24 15.52 0.07
N TRP A 368 5.42 16.82 -0.20
CA TRP A 368 6.16 17.69 0.70
C TRP A 368 5.49 17.87 2.05
N THR A 369 4.16 18.03 2.08
CA THR A 369 3.40 18.10 3.33
C THR A 369 3.57 16.81 4.14
N ALA A 370 3.48 15.63 3.51
CA ALA A 370 3.65 14.35 4.18
C ALA A 370 5.07 14.17 4.73
N ILE A 371 6.10 14.54 3.96
CA ILE A 371 7.50 14.43 4.39
C ILE A 371 7.76 15.37 5.57
N LEU A 372 7.43 16.65 5.44
CA LEU A 372 7.70 17.64 6.48
C LEU A 372 6.98 17.31 7.78
N SER A 373 5.70 16.91 7.73
CA SER A 373 4.94 16.55 8.92
C SER A 373 5.46 15.25 9.56
N MET A 374 5.77 14.24 8.75
CA MET A 374 6.31 12.97 9.23
C MET A 374 7.65 13.15 9.94
N TRP A 375 8.58 13.85 9.32
CA TRP A 375 9.93 14.04 9.89
C TRP A 375 9.92 15.04 11.04
N GLY A 376 9.21 16.17 10.92
CA GLY A 376 9.13 17.19 11.97
C GLY A 376 8.31 16.75 13.19
N CYS A 377 7.10 16.28 12.97
CA CYS A 377 6.21 15.94 14.10
C CYS A 377 6.41 14.48 14.54
N ARG A 378 6.27 13.49 13.66
CA ARG A 378 6.29 12.10 14.10
C ARG A 378 7.66 11.67 14.64
N ILE A 379 8.74 12.01 13.93
CA ILE A 379 10.09 11.56 14.33
C ILE A 379 10.65 12.51 15.40
N VAL A 380 10.80 13.81 15.08
CA VAL A 380 11.46 14.75 15.98
C VAL A 380 10.63 14.96 17.26
N LEU A 381 9.36 15.34 17.13
CA LEU A 381 8.51 15.55 18.30
C LEU A 381 8.23 14.24 19.04
N GLY A 382 8.06 13.11 18.33
CA GLY A 382 7.93 11.79 18.93
C GLY A 382 9.16 11.40 19.75
N TYR A 383 10.37 11.68 19.27
CA TYR A 383 11.63 11.48 20.03
C TYR A 383 11.67 12.37 21.26
N LEU A 384 11.39 13.66 21.11
CA LEU A 384 11.43 14.62 22.21
C LEU A 384 10.42 14.26 23.32
N LEU A 385 9.19 13.90 22.95
CA LEU A 385 8.17 13.54 23.93
C LEU A 385 8.35 12.12 24.50
N GLY A 386 8.65 11.15 23.61
CA GLY A 386 8.73 9.76 24.02
C GLY A 386 10.00 9.42 24.80
N ILE A 387 11.15 9.90 24.35
CA ILE A 387 12.46 9.53 24.90
C ILE A 387 12.99 10.63 25.83
N TYR A 388 13.09 11.87 25.36
CA TYR A 388 13.69 12.95 26.14
C TYR A 388 12.80 13.38 27.33
N ALA A 389 11.49 13.60 27.09
CA ALA A 389 10.53 13.91 28.16
C ALA A 389 10.02 12.66 28.92
N GLN A 390 10.51 11.47 28.59
CA GLN A 390 10.20 10.20 29.24
C GLN A 390 8.71 9.83 29.30
N LEU A 391 7.90 10.33 28.37
CA LEU A 391 6.48 9.93 28.24
C LEU A 391 6.29 8.54 27.62
N GLY A 392 7.38 7.85 27.27
CA GLY A 392 7.37 6.51 26.70
C GLY A 392 6.55 6.42 25.41
N ILE A 393 5.82 5.33 25.26
CA ILE A 393 5.01 5.05 24.05
C ILE A 393 3.98 6.16 23.78
N TYR A 394 3.41 6.75 24.82
CA TYR A 394 2.42 7.81 24.70
C TYR A 394 3.02 9.06 24.03
N GLY A 395 4.27 9.41 24.38
CA GLY A 395 4.98 10.51 23.74
C GLY A 395 5.23 10.28 22.26
N ILE A 396 5.59 9.06 21.85
CA ILE A 396 5.76 8.68 20.44
C ILE A 396 4.43 8.78 19.68
N TRP A 397 3.33 8.29 20.27
CA TRP A 397 2.01 8.37 19.66
C TRP A 397 1.49 9.80 19.58
N LEU A 398 1.77 10.65 20.57
CA LEU A 398 1.47 12.09 20.48
C LEU A 398 2.20 12.75 19.33
N GLY A 399 3.47 12.42 19.08
CA GLY A 399 4.20 12.86 17.88
C GLY A 399 3.54 12.39 16.58
N MET A 400 3.04 11.15 16.54
CA MET A 400 2.29 10.62 15.40
C MET A 400 0.95 11.37 15.22
N PHE A 401 0.25 11.70 16.27
CA PHE A 401 -1.00 12.46 16.20
C PHE A 401 -0.76 13.91 15.79
N ALA A 402 0.31 14.53 16.26
CA ALA A 402 0.72 15.86 15.81
C ALA A 402 1.01 15.88 14.30
N ASP A 403 1.65 14.83 13.76
CA ASP A 403 1.80 14.64 12.32
C ASP A 403 0.42 14.60 11.60
N TRP A 404 -0.55 13.84 12.11
CA TRP A 404 -1.88 13.77 11.52
C TRP A 404 -2.62 15.11 11.55
N TRP A 405 -2.54 15.84 12.69
CA TRP A 405 -3.18 17.14 12.83
C TRP A 405 -2.55 18.18 11.91
N LEU A 406 -1.22 18.27 11.88
CA LEU A 406 -0.54 19.22 10.99
C LEU A 406 -0.84 18.94 9.52
N ARG A 407 -0.73 17.68 9.12
CA ARG A 407 -1.01 17.22 7.75
C ARG A 407 -2.46 17.45 7.39
N GLY A 408 -3.38 17.04 8.25
CA GLY A 408 -4.81 17.22 8.04
C GLY A 408 -5.20 18.69 7.91
N ALA A 409 -4.68 19.57 8.78
CA ALA A 409 -4.93 21.00 8.70
C ALA A 409 -4.40 21.62 7.41
N LEU A 410 -3.18 21.27 6.98
CA LEU A 410 -2.59 21.77 5.73
C LEU A 410 -3.39 21.29 4.51
N TYR A 411 -3.86 20.05 4.51
CA TYR A 411 -4.69 19.54 3.41
C TYR A 411 -6.10 20.14 3.40
N LEU A 412 -6.73 20.36 4.56
CA LEU A 412 -7.99 21.08 4.67
C LEU A 412 -7.84 22.52 4.15
N TYR A 413 -6.79 23.23 4.55
CA TYR A 413 -6.48 24.55 4.01
C TYR A 413 -6.32 24.53 2.49
N ARG A 414 -5.57 23.53 1.94
CA ARG A 414 -5.38 23.35 0.49
C ARG A 414 -6.70 23.13 -0.24
N MET A 415 -7.58 22.29 0.33
CA MET A 415 -8.93 22.03 -0.19
C MET A 415 -9.79 23.29 -0.21
N LEU A 416 -9.83 24.03 0.90
CA LEU A 416 -10.67 25.23 1.06
C LEU A 416 -10.19 26.37 0.18
N SER A 417 -8.88 26.60 0.10
CA SER A 417 -8.25 27.65 -0.74
C SER A 417 -8.35 27.39 -2.24
N ARG A 418 -8.85 26.22 -2.67
CA ARG A 418 -8.98 25.80 -4.07
C ARG A 418 -7.66 25.78 -4.86
N ARG A 419 -6.50 25.93 -4.24
CA ARG A 419 -5.20 25.96 -4.92
C ARG A 419 -4.87 24.67 -5.67
N TRP A 420 -5.38 23.51 -5.20
CA TRP A 420 -5.28 22.23 -5.88
C TRP A 420 -5.93 22.23 -7.27
N LEU A 421 -6.99 23.04 -7.47
CA LEU A 421 -7.67 23.18 -8.76
C LEU A 421 -6.83 23.99 -9.74
N ASN A 422 -6.15 25.05 -9.28
CA ASN A 422 -5.27 25.83 -10.13
C ASN A 422 -4.13 24.98 -10.70
N VAL A 423 -3.57 24.06 -9.91
CA VAL A 423 -2.53 23.12 -10.40
C VAL A 423 -3.07 22.25 -11.53
N TYR A 424 -4.29 21.75 -11.40
CA TYR A 424 -4.92 20.99 -12.48
C TYR A 424 -5.13 21.82 -13.75
N LEU A 425 -5.67 23.03 -13.63
CA LEU A 425 -5.92 23.91 -14.78
C LEU A 425 -4.63 24.25 -15.50
N THR A 426 -3.59 24.67 -14.80
CA THR A 426 -2.26 24.94 -15.39
C THR A 426 -1.65 23.69 -16.04
N SER A 427 -1.84 22.50 -15.46
CA SER A 427 -1.33 21.25 -16.03
C SER A 427 -2.09 20.77 -17.26
N ARG A 428 -3.24 21.34 -17.53
CA ARG A 428 -4.06 21.05 -18.70
C ARG A 428 -3.64 21.88 -19.92
N ASP A 429 -3.22 23.10 -19.67
CA ASP A 429 -2.89 24.08 -20.72
C ASP A 429 -1.44 23.90 -21.24
N ASN A 430 -0.61 23.15 -20.52
CA ASN A 430 0.73 22.68 -20.92
C ASN A 430 0.68 21.23 -21.45
#